data_85e4fa6fb0b37e41c0a6055107c6962a
#
_entry.id   85e4fa6fb0b37e41c0a6055107c6962a
#
_cell.length_a   1.000
_cell.length_b   1.000
_cell.length_c   1.000
_cell.angle_alpha   90.00
_cell.angle_beta   90.00
_cell.angle_gamma   90.00
#
_symmetry.space_group_name_H-M   'P 1'
#
loop_
_entity.id
_entity.type
_entity.pdbx_description
1 polymer ?
#
loop_
_entity_poly.entity_id
_entity_poly.type
_entity_poly.pdbx_seq_one_letter_code
_entity_poly.pdbx_strand_id
1 'polypeptide(L)'
;MAGVDDRIEDLRRRKTQAETGGGQARVTAQHAKGKMTARERVERLLDEDSFMEVDTLVEHRCRDFDMDRNVIPGDGVVCGHGTIDGRTVYCFAQDFTVYGGSLGEMHGLKICKILDMALKTGAPVIGLNDSGGARIQEGVASLGSYAEIFFRNVRASGVIPQISVIMGPCAGGAVYSPAITDFVVMVDQTAHMFITGPEVIKTVTNEEVTFEDLGGASPHSTRSGVTHFTASDDDDALGIVRELVGLMPSNNLERAPVRPTSDPHDRLCDVLDTLVPENPSHPYDIVTAIEEVLDDGAFLEVQADFANNIVVGFGRLGGHTVGVVANQPKVLAGCLDIDASVKAARFIRFCDAFNIPILTFVDVPGFLPGASQEWGGIIRHGAKLLYAYAEATVPKLTVITRKAYGGAYDVMSSKHIRGDYNIAWPTARLAVMGADGAVQIIHRTRIQTAGNPEQERERLVDDYEETFANPYRAAALGYLDDVIQPHRSRAVLIRALGALLDKEEIRPARKHGNIPL
;
A
#
# COMPACT_ATOMS: atom_id res chain seq x y z
N MET A 1 52.79 15.64 21.22
CA MET A 1 51.80 15.30 20.16
C MET A 1 51.29 13.90 20.48
N ALA A 2 49.99 13.69 20.56
CA ALA A 2 49.43 12.36 20.79
C ALA A 2 49.91 11.37 19.72
N GLY A 3 50.31 10.15 20.15
CA GLY A 3 50.73 9.09 19.25
C GLY A 3 49.59 8.61 18.35
N VAL A 4 49.89 7.74 17.37
CA VAL A 4 48.84 7.14 16.50
C VAL A 4 47.89 6.27 17.32
N ASP A 5 48.41 5.55 18.32
CA ASP A 5 47.62 4.70 19.22
C ASP A 5 46.63 5.53 20.05
N ASP A 6 47.04 6.69 20.59
CA ASP A 6 46.16 7.59 21.33
C ASP A 6 45.00 8.12 20.47
N ARG A 7 45.25 8.36 19.17
CA ARG A 7 44.21 8.81 18.22
C ARG A 7 43.25 7.70 17.84
N ILE A 8 43.72 6.48 17.71
CA ILE A 8 42.87 5.30 17.47
C ILE A 8 41.96 5.04 18.67
N GLU A 9 42.50 5.17 19.88
CA GLU A 9 41.72 5.02 21.10
C GLU A 9 40.67 6.13 21.26
N ASP A 10 40.99 7.39 20.93
CA ASP A 10 39.99 8.49 20.91
C ASP A 10 38.89 8.23 19.88
N LEU A 11 39.23 7.71 18.68
CA LEU A 11 38.23 7.31 17.67
C LEU A 11 37.30 6.20 18.19
N ARG A 12 37.86 5.16 18.81
CA ARG A 12 37.06 4.06 19.40
C ARG A 12 36.10 4.61 20.47
N ARG A 13 36.60 5.42 21.37
CA ARG A 13 35.79 6.06 22.41
C ARG A 13 34.62 6.86 21.84
N ARG A 14 34.87 7.68 20.81
CA ARG A 14 33.80 8.47 20.14
C ARG A 14 32.77 7.60 19.44
N LYS A 15 33.21 6.53 18.78
CA LYS A 15 32.28 5.58 18.15
C LYS A 15 31.44 4.85 19.18
N THR A 16 32.03 4.33 20.25
CA THR A 16 31.31 3.69 21.35
C THR A 16 30.28 4.65 21.99
N GLN A 17 30.64 5.94 22.14
CA GLN A 17 29.71 6.96 22.64
C GLN A 17 28.51 7.15 21.70
N ALA A 18 28.73 7.19 20.39
CA ALA A 18 27.67 7.30 19.40
C ALA A 18 26.78 6.04 19.39
N GLU A 19 27.38 4.85 19.50
CA GLU A 19 26.67 3.57 19.55
C GLU A 19 25.80 3.41 20.81
N THR A 20 26.23 3.99 21.93
CA THR A 20 25.49 3.92 23.21
C THR A 20 24.26 4.85 23.23
N GLY A 21 24.18 5.80 22.30
CA GLY A 21 23.05 6.73 22.16
C GLY A 21 22.78 7.52 23.46
N GLY A 22 21.54 7.44 23.96
CA GLY A 22 21.13 8.13 25.19
C GLY A 22 21.65 7.52 26.51
N GLY A 23 22.45 6.44 26.42
CA GLY A 23 23.07 5.77 27.58
C GLY A 23 22.26 4.58 28.10
N GLN A 24 22.96 3.68 28.84
CA GLN A 24 22.43 2.38 29.24
C GLN A 24 21.08 2.45 30.01
N ALA A 25 20.87 3.44 30.83
CA ALA A 25 19.62 3.58 31.59
C ALA A 25 18.41 3.81 30.67
N ARG A 26 18.57 4.60 29.60
CA ARG A 26 17.52 4.86 28.62
C ARG A 26 17.31 3.67 27.68
N VAL A 27 18.37 2.97 27.30
CA VAL A 27 18.30 1.71 26.55
C VAL A 27 17.52 0.66 27.35
N THR A 28 17.83 0.48 28.64
CA THR A 28 17.08 -0.44 29.52
C THR A 28 15.60 -0.06 29.61
N ALA A 29 15.28 1.24 29.69
CA ALA A 29 13.90 1.72 29.72
C ALA A 29 13.17 1.52 28.38
N GLN A 30 13.88 1.53 27.24
CA GLN A 30 13.34 1.21 25.92
C GLN A 30 12.98 -0.28 25.84
N HIS A 31 13.90 -1.17 26.22
CA HIS A 31 13.67 -2.61 26.27
C HIS A 31 12.54 -3.02 27.24
N ALA A 32 12.41 -2.33 28.38
CA ALA A 32 11.32 -2.58 29.34
C ALA A 32 9.92 -2.30 28.75
N LYS A 33 9.83 -1.56 27.65
CA LYS A 33 8.60 -1.31 26.88
C LYS A 33 8.39 -2.31 25.73
N GLY A 34 9.24 -3.35 25.62
CA GLY A 34 9.20 -4.31 24.52
C GLY A 34 9.73 -3.76 23.20
N LYS A 35 10.48 -2.65 23.20
CA LYS A 35 10.96 -1.98 21.98
C LYS A 35 12.46 -2.19 21.82
N MET A 36 12.90 -2.42 20.59
CA MET A 36 14.32 -2.39 20.22
C MET A 36 14.87 -0.94 20.21
N THR A 37 16.18 -0.79 20.35
CA THR A 37 16.87 0.47 20.04
C THR A 37 16.92 0.71 18.52
N ALA A 38 17.22 1.95 18.11
CA ALA A 38 17.37 2.28 16.69
C ALA A 38 18.43 1.41 15.99
N ARG A 39 19.54 1.13 16.66
CA ARG A 39 20.63 0.32 16.12
C ARG A 39 20.22 -1.14 15.97
N GLU A 40 19.62 -1.74 16.99
CA GLU A 40 19.11 -3.11 16.93
C GLU A 40 18.09 -3.29 15.80
N ARG A 41 17.20 -2.31 15.59
CA ARG A 41 16.25 -2.31 14.48
C ARG A 41 16.93 -2.31 13.13
N VAL A 42 17.98 -1.51 12.93
CA VAL A 42 18.74 -1.47 11.67
C VAL A 42 19.49 -2.78 11.43
N GLU A 43 20.15 -3.32 12.47
CA GLU A 43 20.87 -4.58 12.40
C GLU A 43 19.93 -5.77 12.11
N ARG A 44 18.70 -5.72 12.65
CA ARG A 44 17.69 -6.75 12.40
C ARG A 44 17.04 -6.65 11.04
N LEU A 45 16.89 -5.43 10.50
CA LEU A 45 16.32 -5.18 9.19
C LEU A 45 17.23 -5.68 8.06
N LEU A 46 18.52 -5.41 8.17
CA LEU A 46 19.49 -5.64 7.11
C LEU A 46 20.09 -7.04 7.17
N ASP A 47 20.71 -7.46 6.08
CA ASP A 47 21.50 -8.70 6.04
C ASP A 47 22.70 -8.57 6.98
N GLU A 48 23.12 -9.68 7.57
CA GLU A 48 24.23 -9.74 8.52
C GLU A 48 25.49 -9.08 7.92
N ASP A 49 26.19 -8.27 8.72
CA ASP A 49 27.42 -7.54 8.37
C ASP A 49 27.31 -6.58 7.16
N SER A 50 26.12 -6.31 6.63
CA SER A 50 25.95 -5.45 5.47
C SER A 50 25.85 -3.95 5.81
N PHE A 51 25.58 -3.57 7.06
CA PHE A 51 25.32 -2.20 7.44
C PHE A 51 26.56 -1.31 7.38
N MET A 52 26.47 -0.23 6.60
CA MET A 52 27.46 0.86 6.58
C MET A 52 26.82 2.14 7.10
N GLU A 53 27.15 2.51 8.33
CA GLU A 53 26.66 3.72 8.97
C GLU A 53 27.30 4.98 8.37
N VAL A 54 26.48 6.01 8.21
CA VAL A 54 26.86 7.33 7.69
C VAL A 54 26.63 8.38 8.78
N ASP A 55 27.57 9.33 8.90
CA ASP A 55 27.48 10.48 9.82
C ASP A 55 27.35 10.08 11.31
N THR A 56 28.02 9.00 11.73
CA THR A 56 28.03 8.49 13.11
C THR A 56 28.45 9.54 14.13
N LEU A 57 29.37 10.45 13.77
CA LEU A 57 29.97 11.45 14.66
C LEU A 57 29.36 12.85 14.51
N VAL A 58 28.26 12.99 13.76
CA VAL A 58 27.55 14.26 13.62
C VAL A 58 26.91 14.65 14.95
N GLU A 59 27.01 15.92 15.31
CA GLU A 59 26.48 16.51 16.52
C GLU A 59 25.53 17.66 16.18
N HIS A 60 24.53 17.94 17.06
CA HIS A 60 23.67 19.11 16.90
C HIS A 60 24.47 20.42 17.06
N ARG A 61 23.93 21.50 16.53
CA ARG A 61 24.55 22.85 16.58
C ARG A 61 23.89 23.78 17.58
N CYS A 62 22.83 23.32 18.25
CA CYS A 62 22.08 24.12 19.21
C CYS A 62 22.92 24.44 20.44
N ARG A 63 22.90 25.72 20.86
CA ARG A 63 23.57 26.20 22.06
C ARG A 63 22.60 26.77 23.08
N ASP A 64 21.34 26.94 22.72
CA ASP A 64 20.29 27.43 23.60
C ASP A 64 19.82 26.35 24.55
N PHE A 65 19.23 26.72 25.67
CA PHE A 65 18.67 25.81 26.68
C PHE A 65 19.66 24.75 27.18
N ASP A 66 20.92 25.14 27.38
CA ASP A 66 22.03 24.28 27.84
C ASP A 66 22.31 23.04 26.97
N MET A 67 21.86 23.04 25.70
CA MET A 67 22.08 21.94 24.76
C MET A 67 23.57 21.70 24.48
N ASP A 68 24.40 22.75 24.52
CA ASP A 68 25.86 22.68 24.34
C ASP A 68 26.58 21.86 25.43
N ARG A 69 25.92 21.60 26.57
CA ARG A 69 26.45 20.79 27.69
C ARG A 69 26.09 19.30 27.56
N ASN A 70 25.19 18.97 26.68
CA ASN A 70 24.69 17.60 26.52
C ASN A 70 24.72 17.20 25.04
N VAL A 71 25.91 17.08 24.48
CA VAL A 71 26.11 16.70 23.07
C VAL A 71 26.24 15.19 22.96
N ILE A 72 25.38 14.59 22.16
CA ILE A 72 25.37 13.14 21.87
C ILE A 72 25.70 12.96 20.40
N PRO A 73 26.80 12.27 20.03
CA PRO A 73 27.13 11.99 18.66
C PRO A 73 26.05 11.13 17.97
N GLY A 74 25.83 11.38 16.69
CA GLY A 74 24.75 10.76 15.93
C GLY A 74 23.45 11.54 15.95
N ASP A 75 23.28 12.51 16.86
CA ASP A 75 22.15 13.42 17.02
C ASP A 75 20.77 12.73 16.98
N GLY A 76 20.68 11.53 17.58
CA GLY A 76 19.41 10.81 17.76
C GLY A 76 18.86 10.14 16.50
N VAL A 77 19.68 9.92 15.47
CA VAL A 77 19.29 9.11 14.33
C VAL A 77 20.46 8.27 13.79
N VAL A 78 20.23 6.97 13.65
CA VAL A 78 21.15 6.03 13.00
C VAL A 78 20.80 6.00 11.50
N CYS A 79 21.76 6.32 10.65
CA CYS A 79 21.55 6.42 9.20
C CYS A 79 22.62 5.63 8.46
N GLY A 80 22.25 5.00 7.34
CA GLY A 80 23.20 4.29 6.51
C GLY A 80 22.55 3.53 5.38
N HIS A 81 23.29 2.56 4.88
CA HIS A 81 22.81 1.62 3.86
C HIS A 81 23.33 0.22 4.17
N GLY A 82 22.66 -0.77 3.62
CA GLY A 82 23.05 -2.17 3.66
C GLY A 82 22.28 -2.94 2.61
N THR A 83 22.08 -4.22 2.82
CA THR A 83 21.31 -5.06 1.90
C THR A 83 20.14 -5.75 2.57
N ILE A 84 19.11 -6.03 1.79
CA ILE A 84 18.02 -6.96 2.10
C ILE A 84 17.98 -8.00 0.97
N ASP A 85 18.20 -9.26 1.31
CA ASP A 85 18.32 -10.35 0.32
C ASP A 85 19.35 -10.00 -0.79
N GLY A 86 20.51 -9.42 -0.40
CA GLY A 86 21.58 -8.97 -1.29
C GLY A 86 21.32 -7.70 -2.10
N ARG A 87 20.14 -7.07 -1.97
CA ARG A 87 19.77 -5.83 -2.69
C ARG A 87 20.02 -4.61 -1.81
N THR A 88 20.69 -3.61 -2.37
CA THR A 88 20.98 -2.36 -1.64
C THR A 88 19.71 -1.64 -1.25
N VAL A 89 19.64 -1.23 0.02
CA VAL A 89 18.61 -0.35 0.59
C VAL A 89 19.26 0.71 1.45
N TYR A 90 18.64 1.88 1.53
CA TYR A 90 19.02 2.94 2.45
C TYR A 90 18.04 2.98 3.61
N CYS A 91 18.53 3.26 4.81
CA CYS A 91 17.66 3.34 5.98
C CYS A 91 18.10 4.45 6.94
N PHE A 92 17.13 4.92 7.70
CA PHE A 92 17.36 5.73 8.89
C PHE A 92 16.45 5.22 10.02
N ALA A 93 16.95 5.27 11.25
CA ALA A 93 16.22 4.87 12.45
C ALA A 93 16.33 5.96 13.51
N GLN A 94 15.21 6.51 13.94
CA GLN A 94 15.17 7.53 15.01
C GLN A 94 15.38 6.88 16.37
N ASP A 95 16.33 7.40 17.13
CA ASP A 95 16.70 6.88 18.44
C ASP A 95 15.95 7.62 19.55
N PHE A 96 14.89 7.01 20.05
CA PHE A 96 14.09 7.58 21.14
C PHE A 96 14.88 7.77 22.44
N THR A 97 16.00 7.08 22.61
CA THR A 97 16.87 7.25 23.79
C THR A 97 17.60 8.59 23.80
N VAL A 98 17.73 9.24 22.62
CA VAL A 98 18.37 10.54 22.43
C VAL A 98 17.31 11.62 22.20
N TYR A 99 17.10 12.48 23.17
CA TYR A 99 16.11 13.59 23.14
C TYR A 99 14.68 13.15 22.74
N GLY A 100 14.29 11.91 23.08
CA GLY A 100 12.99 11.35 22.69
C GLY A 100 12.83 11.20 21.17
N GLY A 101 13.92 10.96 20.44
CA GLY A 101 13.91 10.86 18.97
C GLY A 101 13.52 12.16 18.26
N SER A 102 13.47 13.30 18.96
CA SER A 102 13.02 14.56 18.39
C SER A 102 13.97 15.06 17.30
N LEU A 103 13.40 15.55 16.20
CA LEU A 103 14.12 15.96 15.01
C LEU A 103 14.65 17.39 15.17
N GLY A 104 15.98 17.53 15.26
CA GLY A 104 16.71 18.79 15.16
C GLY A 104 17.25 19.03 13.76
N GLU A 105 18.00 20.15 13.58
CA GLU A 105 18.59 20.50 12.29
C GLU A 105 19.49 19.39 11.75
N MET A 106 20.48 18.95 12.52
CA MET A 106 21.48 17.97 12.07
C MET A 106 20.87 16.56 11.93
N HIS A 107 19.96 16.19 12.80
CA HIS A 107 19.15 14.98 12.69
C HIS A 107 18.45 14.92 11.31
N GLY A 108 17.72 15.99 10.95
CA GLY A 108 17.03 16.06 9.66
C GLY A 108 17.96 16.09 8.47
N LEU A 109 19.11 16.79 8.56
CA LEU A 109 20.10 16.82 7.47
C LEU A 109 20.74 15.44 7.22
N LYS A 110 20.92 14.61 8.25
CA LYS A 110 21.36 13.21 8.10
C LYS A 110 20.33 12.41 7.28
N ILE A 111 19.03 12.51 7.64
CA ILE A 111 17.95 11.86 6.88
C ILE A 111 17.92 12.36 5.44
N CYS A 112 18.04 13.67 5.22
CA CYS A 112 18.11 14.26 3.88
C CYS A 112 19.25 13.68 3.05
N LYS A 113 20.42 13.50 3.65
CA LYS A 113 21.59 12.89 2.99
C LYS A 113 21.31 11.46 2.54
N ILE A 114 20.66 10.67 3.38
CA ILE A 114 20.26 9.29 3.03
C ILE A 114 19.26 9.27 1.87
N LEU A 115 18.24 10.13 1.89
CA LEU A 115 17.28 10.28 0.79
C LEU A 115 17.98 10.70 -0.52
N ASP A 116 18.91 11.64 -0.45
CA ASP A 116 19.69 12.09 -1.63
C ASP A 116 20.61 10.97 -2.17
N MET A 117 21.20 10.15 -1.30
CA MET A 117 22.01 9.00 -1.70
C MET A 117 21.14 7.91 -2.35
N ALA A 118 20.01 7.56 -1.74
CA ALA A 118 19.05 6.60 -2.26
C ALA A 118 18.54 6.99 -3.66
N LEU A 119 18.17 8.26 -3.85
CA LEU A 119 17.76 8.80 -5.16
C LEU A 119 18.85 8.71 -6.22
N LYS A 120 20.11 8.99 -5.84
CA LYS A 120 21.25 8.95 -6.78
C LYS A 120 21.61 7.53 -7.21
N THR A 121 21.38 6.56 -6.36
CA THR A 121 21.70 5.14 -6.61
C THR A 121 20.52 4.32 -7.12
N GLY A 122 19.29 4.89 -7.08
CA GLY A 122 18.08 4.19 -7.47
C GLY A 122 17.77 3.01 -6.53
N ALA A 123 17.88 3.21 -5.22
CA ALA A 123 17.63 2.17 -4.23
C ALA A 123 16.49 2.56 -3.26
N PRO A 124 15.72 1.59 -2.73
CA PRO A 124 14.64 1.86 -1.78
C PRO A 124 15.14 2.56 -0.51
N VAL A 125 14.27 3.35 0.12
CA VAL A 125 14.53 3.96 1.42
C VAL A 125 13.52 3.49 2.46
N ILE A 126 14.02 3.15 3.66
CA ILE A 126 13.24 2.66 4.77
C ILE A 126 13.47 3.57 5.97
N GLY A 127 12.39 4.18 6.47
CA GLY A 127 12.40 5.02 7.66
C GLY A 127 11.81 4.26 8.86
N LEU A 128 12.62 4.07 9.92
CA LEU A 128 12.18 3.50 11.19
C LEU A 128 11.91 4.65 12.17
N ASN A 129 10.63 4.98 12.34
CA ASN A 129 10.19 6.20 12.99
C ASN A 129 9.84 5.94 14.48
N ASP A 130 10.48 6.69 15.36
CA ASP A 130 10.24 6.65 16.81
C ASP A 130 10.62 8.03 17.39
N SER A 131 9.70 9.02 17.30
CA SER A 131 10.02 10.43 17.51
C SER A 131 8.90 11.20 18.21
N GLY A 132 9.28 11.98 19.20
CA GLY A 132 8.40 12.95 19.84
C GLY A 132 8.07 14.19 18.98
N GLY A 133 8.52 14.24 17.72
CA GLY A 133 8.27 15.37 16.83
C GLY A 133 9.44 16.36 16.71
N ALA A 134 9.14 17.63 16.50
CA ALA A 134 10.17 18.67 16.36
C ALA A 134 10.92 18.93 17.69
N ARG A 135 12.25 19.05 17.63
CA ARG A 135 13.09 19.44 18.78
C ARG A 135 12.84 20.91 19.12
N ILE A 136 12.08 21.17 20.16
CA ILE A 136 11.58 22.50 20.53
C ILE A 136 12.74 23.49 20.78
N GLN A 137 13.85 23.00 21.34
CA GLN A 137 15.05 23.80 21.64
C GLN A 137 15.71 24.40 20.38
N GLU A 138 15.48 23.79 19.21
CA GLU A 138 16.03 24.28 17.94
C GLU A 138 15.04 25.15 17.15
N GLY A 139 13.82 25.30 17.65
CA GLY A 139 12.84 26.22 17.09
C GLY A 139 12.58 25.99 15.59
N VAL A 140 12.62 27.07 14.80
CA VAL A 140 12.32 27.03 13.37
C VAL A 140 13.33 26.21 12.54
N ALA A 141 14.55 25.99 13.03
CA ALA A 141 15.54 25.17 12.33
C ALA A 141 15.08 23.70 12.25
N SER A 142 14.44 23.18 13.33
CA SER A 142 13.80 21.89 13.32
C SER A 142 12.68 21.79 12.28
N LEU A 143 11.81 22.82 12.17
CA LEU A 143 10.75 22.86 11.16
C LEU A 143 11.31 22.90 9.72
N GLY A 144 12.39 23.67 9.51
CA GLY A 144 13.08 23.72 8.22
C GLY A 144 13.58 22.34 7.80
N SER A 145 14.13 21.57 8.73
CA SER A 145 14.63 20.23 8.46
C SER A 145 13.50 19.24 8.11
N TYR A 146 12.32 19.34 8.73
CA TYR A 146 11.14 18.57 8.31
C TYR A 146 10.74 18.91 6.86
N ALA A 147 10.69 20.21 6.52
CA ALA A 147 10.35 20.65 5.17
C ALA A 147 11.33 20.10 4.11
N GLU A 148 12.62 20.05 4.44
CA GLU A 148 13.65 19.44 3.59
C GLU A 148 13.47 17.93 3.38
N ILE A 149 13.01 17.20 4.40
CA ILE A 149 12.65 15.78 4.29
C ILE A 149 11.41 15.63 3.39
N PHE A 150 10.34 16.39 3.62
CA PHE A 150 9.10 16.32 2.83
C PHE A 150 9.39 16.60 1.35
N PHE A 151 10.19 17.61 1.05
CA PHE A 151 10.59 17.92 -0.31
C PHE A 151 11.28 16.72 -1.00
N ARG A 152 12.16 16.01 -0.28
CA ARG A 152 12.83 14.82 -0.80
C ARG A 152 11.91 13.62 -0.95
N ASN A 153 10.98 13.41 -0.01
CA ASN A 153 9.96 12.36 -0.17
C ASN A 153 9.13 12.58 -1.45
N VAL A 154 8.72 13.82 -1.72
CA VAL A 154 7.98 14.17 -2.95
C VAL A 154 8.84 13.91 -4.20
N ARG A 155 10.13 14.27 -4.18
CA ARG A 155 11.04 13.99 -5.30
C ARG A 155 11.31 12.51 -5.52
N ALA A 156 11.30 11.72 -4.46
CA ALA A 156 11.51 10.28 -4.51
C ALA A 156 10.24 9.52 -4.92
N SER A 157 9.07 10.11 -4.77
CA SER A 157 7.77 9.50 -5.08
C SER A 157 7.70 9.04 -6.53
N GLY A 158 7.43 7.75 -6.73
CA GLY A 158 7.41 7.10 -8.05
C GLY A 158 8.78 6.96 -8.71
N VAL A 159 9.88 7.24 -8.01
CA VAL A 159 11.26 7.05 -8.48
C VAL A 159 11.94 5.88 -7.77
N ILE A 160 11.88 5.88 -6.44
CA ILE A 160 12.34 4.79 -5.58
C ILE A 160 11.25 4.44 -4.57
N PRO A 161 11.07 3.16 -4.19
CA PRO A 161 10.15 2.78 -3.13
C PRO A 161 10.53 3.40 -1.79
N GLN A 162 9.53 3.89 -1.07
CA GLN A 162 9.67 4.51 0.24
C GLN A 162 8.77 3.80 1.24
N ILE A 163 9.35 3.24 2.31
CA ILE A 163 8.63 2.52 3.36
C ILE A 163 8.86 3.22 4.69
N SER A 164 7.79 3.52 5.40
CA SER A 164 7.83 4.08 6.75
C SER A 164 7.32 3.05 7.75
N VAL A 165 8.12 2.77 8.78
CA VAL A 165 7.74 1.89 9.89
C VAL A 165 7.60 2.75 11.13
N ILE A 166 6.43 2.74 11.75
CA ILE A 166 6.15 3.48 12.96
C ILE A 166 6.29 2.52 14.14
N MET A 167 7.32 2.74 14.95
CA MET A 167 7.75 1.84 16.03
C MET A 167 7.70 2.53 17.40
N GLY A 168 7.04 3.67 17.46
CA GLY A 168 6.86 4.46 18.66
C GLY A 168 6.01 5.70 18.38
N PRO A 169 6.04 6.74 19.22
CA PRO A 169 5.38 8.00 18.94
C PRO A 169 5.84 8.59 17.61
N CYS A 170 4.90 9.15 16.87
CA CYS A 170 5.12 9.90 15.63
C CYS A 170 4.08 11.04 15.61
N ALA A 171 4.48 12.22 16.13
CA ALA A 171 3.53 13.30 16.40
C ALA A 171 3.86 14.59 15.65
N GLY A 172 2.84 15.37 15.34
CA GLY A 172 2.98 16.67 14.70
C GLY A 172 3.63 16.59 13.32
N GLY A 173 4.71 17.32 13.08
CA GLY A 173 5.44 17.32 11.81
C GLY A 173 5.95 15.94 11.38
N ALA A 174 6.18 15.03 12.33
CA ALA A 174 6.71 13.71 12.06
C ALA A 174 5.75 12.81 11.24
N VAL A 175 4.43 13.05 11.26
CA VAL A 175 3.45 12.21 10.56
C VAL A 175 3.39 12.45 9.05
N TYR A 176 3.82 13.63 8.59
CA TYR A 176 3.66 13.99 7.17
C TYR A 176 4.62 13.25 6.25
N SER A 177 5.87 13.02 6.69
CA SER A 177 6.82 12.21 5.92
C SER A 177 6.29 10.79 5.68
N PRO A 178 5.87 10.01 6.70
CA PRO A 178 5.23 8.72 6.49
C PRO A 178 4.00 8.76 5.58
N ALA A 179 3.15 9.78 5.72
CA ALA A 179 1.95 9.91 4.89
C ALA A 179 2.23 10.15 3.39
N ILE A 180 3.43 10.67 3.05
CA ILE A 180 3.88 10.87 1.66
C ILE A 180 4.48 9.58 1.10
N THR A 181 5.04 8.69 1.93
CA THR A 181 5.70 7.44 1.50
C THR A 181 4.71 6.44 0.92
N ASP A 182 5.21 5.37 0.29
CA ASP A 182 4.38 4.41 -0.41
C ASP A 182 3.65 3.46 0.54
N PHE A 183 4.33 2.99 1.60
CA PHE A 183 3.77 2.10 2.61
C PHE A 183 4.08 2.56 4.02
N VAL A 184 3.08 2.41 4.90
CA VAL A 184 3.19 2.65 6.34
C VAL A 184 2.91 1.34 7.07
N VAL A 185 3.87 0.90 7.88
CA VAL A 185 3.73 -0.22 8.81
C VAL A 185 3.65 0.35 10.22
N MET A 186 2.70 -0.07 11.03
CA MET A 186 2.59 0.36 12.44
C MET A 186 2.69 -0.83 13.38
N VAL A 187 3.52 -0.70 14.41
CA VAL A 187 3.61 -1.71 15.49
C VAL A 187 2.47 -1.47 16.48
N ASP A 188 1.66 -2.50 16.71
CA ASP A 188 0.53 -2.43 17.64
C ASP A 188 0.96 -2.03 19.05
N GLN A 189 0.12 -1.32 19.80
CA GLN A 189 0.32 -0.85 21.18
C GLN A 189 1.49 0.12 21.38
N THR A 190 2.50 0.16 20.53
CA THR A 190 3.68 1.02 20.71
C THR A 190 3.74 2.19 19.75
N ALA A 191 3.20 2.02 18.54
CA ALA A 191 3.16 3.04 17.50
C ALA A 191 1.93 3.96 17.65
N HIS A 192 2.17 5.27 17.58
CA HIS A 192 1.07 6.25 17.59
C HIS A 192 1.34 7.36 16.58
N MET A 193 0.38 7.64 15.70
CA MET A 193 0.43 8.74 14.74
C MET A 193 -0.72 9.70 14.99
N PHE A 194 -0.44 11.00 15.19
CA PHE A 194 -1.45 12.05 15.23
C PHE A 194 -0.83 13.43 14.96
N ILE A 195 -1.59 14.33 14.39
CA ILE A 195 -1.16 15.72 14.19
C ILE A 195 -1.03 16.43 15.53
N THR A 196 -2.04 16.27 16.39
CA THR A 196 -2.06 16.83 17.74
C THR A 196 -2.51 15.75 18.74
N GLY A 197 -1.80 15.66 19.86
CA GLY A 197 -2.09 14.64 20.88
C GLY A 197 -3.40 14.90 21.66
N PRO A 198 -3.86 13.91 22.45
CA PRO A 198 -5.11 13.96 23.22
C PRO A 198 -5.30 15.20 24.09
N GLU A 199 -4.23 15.67 24.74
CA GLU A 199 -4.27 16.85 25.62
C GLU A 199 -4.69 18.14 24.87
N VAL A 200 -4.18 18.32 23.65
CA VAL A 200 -4.51 19.46 22.80
C VAL A 200 -5.96 19.35 22.32
N ILE A 201 -6.37 18.14 21.90
CA ILE A 201 -7.75 17.86 21.47
C ILE A 201 -8.71 18.18 22.62
N LYS A 202 -8.44 17.68 23.83
CA LYS A 202 -9.26 17.97 25.01
C LYS A 202 -9.36 19.46 25.27
N THR A 203 -8.27 20.20 25.12
CA THR A 203 -8.26 21.66 25.38
C THR A 203 -9.05 22.45 24.32
N VAL A 204 -9.01 22.03 23.05
CA VAL A 204 -9.58 22.78 21.93
C VAL A 204 -11.02 22.35 21.62
N THR A 205 -11.32 21.04 21.64
CA THR A 205 -12.63 20.50 21.23
C THR A 205 -13.44 19.93 22.38
N ASN A 206 -12.86 19.82 23.59
CA ASN A 206 -13.43 19.13 24.76
C ASN A 206 -13.70 17.62 24.54
N GLU A 207 -13.08 17.00 23.55
CA GLU A 207 -13.14 15.56 23.34
C GLU A 207 -12.15 14.85 24.23
N GLU A 208 -12.58 13.78 24.90
CA GLU A 208 -11.72 12.88 25.66
C GLU A 208 -11.41 11.64 24.84
N VAL A 209 -10.15 11.44 24.51
CA VAL A 209 -9.67 10.32 23.68
C VAL A 209 -8.33 9.82 24.24
N THR A 210 -8.10 8.51 24.20
CA THR A 210 -6.80 7.94 24.58
C THR A 210 -5.78 8.07 23.46
N PHE A 211 -4.50 7.89 23.75
CA PHE A 211 -3.46 7.84 22.72
C PHE A 211 -3.74 6.72 21.69
N GLU A 212 -4.17 5.56 22.17
CA GLU A 212 -4.46 4.40 21.35
C GLU A 212 -5.71 4.61 20.46
N ASP A 213 -6.80 5.13 21.03
CA ASP A 213 -8.04 5.38 20.27
C ASP A 213 -7.89 6.50 19.22
N LEU A 214 -6.99 7.46 19.47
CA LEU A 214 -6.73 8.56 18.55
C LEU A 214 -5.78 8.17 17.41
N GLY A 215 -4.67 7.55 17.76
CA GLY A 215 -3.55 7.41 16.84
C GLY A 215 -2.83 6.07 16.89
N GLY A 216 -3.38 5.05 17.54
CA GLY A 216 -2.85 3.69 17.52
C GLY A 216 -2.95 3.01 16.15
N ALA A 217 -2.40 1.83 16.03
CA ALA A 217 -2.45 1.05 14.79
C ALA A 217 -3.88 0.75 14.36
N SER A 218 -4.77 0.36 15.30
CA SER A 218 -6.15 -0.02 15.03
C SER A 218 -7.00 1.09 14.39
N PRO A 219 -7.11 2.33 14.91
CA PRO A 219 -7.86 3.39 14.24
C PRO A 219 -7.27 3.76 12.87
N HIS A 220 -5.96 3.64 12.68
CA HIS A 220 -5.33 3.94 11.40
C HIS A 220 -5.45 2.79 10.38
N SER A 221 -5.57 1.54 10.80
CA SER A 221 -5.83 0.42 9.90
C SER A 221 -7.31 0.26 9.55
N THR A 222 -8.25 0.65 10.45
CA THR A 222 -9.68 0.36 10.24
C THR A 222 -10.52 1.57 9.78
N ARG A 223 -10.10 2.80 10.13
CA ARG A 223 -10.91 4.02 9.90
C ARG A 223 -10.28 5.01 8.95
N SER A 224 -8.98 5.34 9.14
CA SER A 224 -8.33 6.37 8.33
C SER A 224 -7.61 5.82 7.09
N GLY A 225 -7.30 4.52 7.08
CA GLY A 225 -6.56 3.88 6.00
C GLY A 225 -5.11 4.38 5.84
N VAL A 226 -4.55 5.05 6.85
CA VAL A 226 -3.15 5.52 6.83
C VAL A 226 -2.18 4.34 6.95
N THR A 227 -2.52 3.37 7.80
CA THR A 227 -1.72 2.16 8.00
C THR A 227 -2.00 1.14 6.92
N HIS A 228 -0.94 0.67 6.27
CA HIS A 228 -1.03 -0.38 5.25
C HIS A 228 -0.86 -1.77 5.86
N PHE A 229 -0.04 -1.89 6.91
CA PHE A 229 0.21 -3.14 7.64
C PHE A 229 0.31 -2.87 9.14
N THR A 230 -0.32 -3.72 9.93
CA THR A 230 -0.19 -3.73 11.39
C THR A 230 0.70 -4.90 11.78
N ALA A 231 1.73 -4.62 12.59
CA ALA A 231 2.67 -5.61 13.07
C ALA A 231 2.48 -5.82 14.58
N SER A 232 2.70 -7.04 15.06
CA SER A 232 2.58 -7.40 16.48
C SER A 232 3.71 -6.83 17.34
N ASP A 233 4.90 -6.68 16.77
CA ASP A 233 6.11 -6.18 17.43
C ASP A 233 7.14 -5.65 16.42
N ASP A 234 8.30 -5.23 16.92
CA ASP A 234 9.38 -4.70 16.10
C ASP A 234 9.92 -5.75 15.09
N ASP A 235 10.04 -7.02 15.47
CA ASP A 235 10.53 -8.11 14.60
C ASP A 235 9.56 -8.39 13.45
N ASP A 236 8.27 -8.47 13.75
CA ASP A 236 7.21 -8.69 12.76
C ASP A 236 7.17 -7.52 11.74
N ALA A 237 7.26 -6.28 12.24
CA ALA A 237 7.32 -5.10 11.38
C ALA A 237 8.50 -5.13 10.39
N LEU A 238 9.68 -5.52 10.87
CA LEU A 238 10.86 -5.64 10.02
C LEU A 238 10.75 -6.80 9.04
N GLY A 239 10.09 -7.90 9.44
CA GLY A 239 9.75 -9.02 8.57
C GLY A 239 8.86 -8.59 7.39
N ILE A 240 7.79 -7.84 7.66
CA ILE A 240 6.89 -7.27 6.63
C ILE A 240 7.68 -6.38 5.66
N VAL A 241 8.59 -5.54 6.15
CA VAL A 241 9.41 -4.68 5.29
C VAL A 241 10.31 -5.50 4.37
N ARG A 242 10.95 -6.57 4.88
CA ARG A 242 11.79 -7.46 4.06
C ARG A 242 10.97 -8.14 2.98
N GLU A 243 9.76 -8.60 3.30
CA GLU A 243 8.83 -9.20 2.33
C GLU A 243 8.43 -8.21 1.24
N LEU A 244 8.02 -6.98 1.62
CA LEU A 244 7.70 -5.91 0.69
C LEU A 244 8.86 -5.60 -0.26
N VAL A 245 10.08 -5.43 0.26
CA VAL A 245 11.28 -5.20 -0.57
C VAL A 245 11.50 -6.35 -1.54
N GLY A 246 11.23 -7.60 -1.13
CA GLY A 246 11.32 -8.79 -1.98
C GLY A 246 10.30 -8.82 -3.14
N LEU A 247 9.21 -8.05 -3.03
CA LEU A 247 8.12 -7.98 -4.03
C LEU A 247 8.23 -6.76 -4.96
N MET A 248 9.09 -5.79 -4.66
CA MET A 248 9.24 -4.53 -5.41
C MET A 248 10.55 -4.48 -6.20
N PRO A 249 10.63 -3.68 -7.28
CA PRO A 249 11.89 -3.30 -7.89
C PRO A 249 12.68 -2.36 -6.98
N SER A 250 13.96 -2.13 -7.30
CA SER A 250 14.77 -1.15 -6.57
C SER A 250 14.36 0.29 -6.93
N ASN A 251 13.88 0.52 -8.15
CA ASN A 251 13.48 1.83 -8.66
C ASN A 251 12.53 1.69 -9.85
N ASN A 252 12.05 2.81 -10.36
CA ASN A 252 11.09 2.87 -11.47
C ASN A 252 11.66 2.48 -12.86
N LEU A 253 12.95 2.23 -12.98
CA LEU A 253 13.59 1.79 -14.23
C LEU A 253 13.76 0.27 -14.28
N GLU A 254 13.54 -0.41 -13.16
CA GLU A 254 13.70 -1.84 -13.02
C GLU A 254 12.34 -2.55 -12.92
N ARG A 255 12.36 -3.87 -13.01
CA ARG A 255 11.23 -4.74 -12.68
C ARG A 255 11.47 -5.42 -11.35
N ALA A 256 10.41 -5.83 -10.69
CA ALA A 256 10.51 -6.62 -9.47
C ALA A 256 11.31 -7.92 -9.71
N PRO A 257 12.05 -8.42 -8.72
CA PRO A 257 12.82 -9.65 -8.86
C PRO A 257 11.93 -10.84 -9.19
N VAL A 258 12.31 -11.61 -10.21
CA VAL A 258 11.64 -12.87 -10.53
C VAL A 258 12.13 -13.93 -9.55
N ARG A 259 11.20 -14.63 -8.90
CA ARG A 259 11.51 -15.79 -8.03
C ARG A 259 11.10 -17.08 -8.73
N PRO A 260 12.01 -18.03 -8.94
CA PRO A 260 11.63 -19.35 -9.40
C PRO A 260 10.61 -19.99 -8.44
N THR A 261 9.56 -20.60 -9.00
CA THR A 261 8.58 -21.36 -8.22
C THR A 261 8.58 -22.83 -8.65
N SER A 262 8.29 -23.73 -7.73
CA SER A 262 8.02 -25.14 -8.02
C SER A 262 6.55 -25.40 -8.32
N ASP A 263 5.67 -24.41 -8.13
CA ASP A 263 4.24 -24.51 -8.45
C ASP A 263 4.03 -24.55 -9.98
N PRO A 264 3.48 -25.63 -10.54
CA PRO A 264 3.35 -25.78 -11.98
C PRO A 264 2.54 -24.65 -12.63
N HIS A 265 3.05 -24.14 -13.74
CA HIS A 265 2.36 -23.08 -14.50
C HIS A 265 1.00 -23.52 -15.05
N ASP A 266 0.81 -24.81 -15.26
CA ASP A 266 -0.41 -25.44 -15.80
C ASP A 266 -1.25 -26.14 -14.72
N ARG A 267 -0.92 -25.94 -13.44
CA ARG A 267 -1.73 -26.44 -12.31
C ARG A 267 -3.18 -25.99 -12.49
N LEU A 268 -4.10 -26.94 -12.40
CA LEU A 268 -5.53 -26.67 -12.41
C LEU A 268 -5.99 -26.20 -11.02
N CYS A 269 -6.84 -25.19 -11.01
CA CYS A 269 -7.42 -24.61 -9.81
C CYS A 269 -8.86 -25.13 -9.62
N ASP A 270 -9.05 -26.43 -9.38
CA ASP A 270 -10.37 -27.10 -9.41
C ASP A 270 -11.39 -26.48 -8.45
N VAL A 271 -10.93 -25.89 -7.34
CA VAL A 271 -11.77 -25.18 -6.37
C VAL A 271 -12.56 -24.05 -7.01
N LEU A 272 -12.00 -23.41 -8.04
CA LEU A 272 -12.64 -22.28 -8.73
C LEU A 272 -13.91 -22.65 -9.49
N ASP A 273 -14.07 -23.90 -9.92
CA ASP A 273 -15.25 -24.34 -10.66
C ASP A 273 -16.54 -24.30 -9.82
N THR A 274 -16.38 -24.36 -8.48
CA THR A 274 -17.51 -24.34 -7.53
C THR A 274 -17.47 -23.12 -6.58
N LEU A 275 -16.50 -22.24 -6.72
CA LEU A 275 -16.33 -21.09 -5.83
C LEU A 275 -17.48 -20.09 -5.92
N VAL A 276 -17.91 -19.79 -7.14
CA VAL A 276 -19.02 -18.84 -7.38
C VAL A 276 -20.35 -19.56 -7.22
N PRO A 277 -21.19 -19.18 -6.22
CA PRO A 277 -22.48 -19.81 -6.01
C PRO A 277 -23.45 -19.61 -7.19
N GLU A 278 -24.27 -20.62 -7.49
CA GLU A 278 -25.35 -20.53 -8.49
C GLU A 278 -26.33 -19.39 -8.17
N ASN A 279 -26.69 -19.24 -6.89
CA ASN A 279 -27.53 -18.13 -6.45
C ASN A 279 -26.71 -16.83 -6.42
N PRO A 280 -27.05 -15.85 -7.27
CA PRO A 280 -26.28 -14.59 -7.39
C PRO A 280 -26.32 -13.71 -6.12
N SER A 281 -27.22 -14.01 -5.17
CA SER A 281 -27.31 -13.30 -3.89
C SER A 281 -26.39 -13.88 -2.82
N HIS A 282 -25.87 -15.09 -3.03
CA HIS A 282 -24.95 -15.70 -2.06
C HIS A 282 -23.54 -15.14 -2.25
N PRO A 283 -22.90 -14.65 -1.17
CA PRO A 283 -21.51 -14.18 -1.23
C PRO A 283 -20.53 -15.36 -1.27
N TYR A 284 -19.34 -15.08 -1.77
CA TYR A 284 -18.16 -15.96 -1.69
C TYR A 284 -16.93 -15.09 -1.39
N ASP A 285 -15.84 -15.74 -0.97
CA ASP A 285 -14.59 -15.06 -0.68
C ASP A 285 -13.70 -14.99 -1.92
N ILE A 286 -13.43 -13.78 -2.39
CA ILE A 286 -12.56 -13.59 -3.56
C ILE A 286 -11.10 -13.93 -3.25
N VAL A 287 -10.68 -13.86 -1.98
CA VAL A 287 -9.31 -14.21 -1.58
C VAL A 287 -8.97 -15.64 -1.96
N THR A 288 -9.94 -16.57 -1.86
CA THR A 288 -9.78 -17.94 -2.33
C THR A 288 -9.39 -18.00 -3.82
N ALA A 289 -10.01 -17.17 -4.68
CA ALA A 289 -9.63 -17.13 -6.10
C ALA A 289 -8.24 -16.54 -6.31
N ILE A 290 -7.87 -15.55 -5.52
CA ILE A 290 -6.54 -14.93 -5.57
C ILE A 290 -5.47 -15.96 -5.19
N GLU A 291 -5.62 -16.62 -4.05
CA GLU A 291 -4.66 -17.63 -3.56
C GLU A 291 -4.54 -18.83 -4.50
N GLU A 292 -5.66 -19.31 -5.05
CA GLU A 292 -5.65 -20.43 -6.01
C GLU A 292 -4.88 -20.11 -7.29
N VAL A 293 -4.88 -18.86 -7.75
CA VAL A 293 -4.22 -18.44 -8.98
C VAL A 293 -2.74 -18.12 -8.75
N LEU A 294 -2.37 -17.58 -7.59
CA LEU A 294 -1.01 -17.16 -7.27
C LEU A 294 -0.08 -18.36 -7.00
N ASP A 295 1.22 -18.13 -7.14
CA ASP A 295 2.25 -19.12 -6.85
C ASP A 295 2.22 -19.47 -5.36
N ASP A 296 2.15 -20.78 -5.06
CA ASP A 296 2.13 -21.33 -3.71
C ASP A 296 1.02 -20.76 -2.80
N GLY A 297 0.00 -20.11 -3.37
CA GLY A 297 -1.06 -19.42 -2.64
C GLY A 297 -0.59 -18.20 -1.84
N ALA A 298 0.62 -17.71 -2.09
CA ALA A 298 1.21 -16.62 -1.31
C ALA A 298 0.64 -15.26 -1.75
N PHE A 299 -0.11 -14.63 -0.84
CA PHE A 299 -0.72 -13.32 -1.04
C PHE A 299 -0.44 -12.40 0.15
N LEU A 300 0.19 -11.26 -0.09
CA LEU A 300 0.42 -10.20 0.88
C LEU A 300 -0.65 -9.12 0.71
N GLU A 301 -1.73 -9.20 1.48
CA GLU A 301 -2.82 -8.23 1.43
C GLU A 301 -2.39 -6.90 2.04
N VAL A 302 -2.68 -5.79 1.34
CA VAL A 302 -2.41 -4.43 1.78
C VAL A 302 -3.69 -3.80 2.30
N GLN A 303 -3.64 -3.14 3.47
CA GLN A 303 -4.81 -2.53 4.13
C GLN A 303 -5.97 -3.54 4.33
N ALA A 304 -5.65 -4.73 4.85
CA ALA A 304 -6.63 -5.80 5.04
C ALA A 304 -7.84 -5.42 5.92
N ASP A 305 -7.67 -4.45 6.83
CA ASP A 305 -8.72 -3.99 7.74
C ASP A 305 -9.47 -2.73 7.25
N PHE A 306 -9.04 -2.14 6.12
CA PHE A 306 -9.64 -0.92 5.56
C PHE A 306 -10.35 -1.18 4.25
N ALA A 307 -11.56 -0.63 4.08
CA ALA A 307 -12.36 -0.75 2.85
C ALA A 307 -12.43 -2.21 2.35
N ASN A 308 -12.93 -3.11 3.19
CA ASN A 308 -12.87 -4.57 2.97
C ASN A 308 -13.77 -5.06 1.82
N ASN A 309 -14.56 -4.18 1.21
CA ASN A 309 -15.30 -4.42 -0.04
C ASN A 309 -14.40 -4.45 -1.28
N ILE A 310 -13.12 -4.05 -1.13
CA ILE A 310 -12.08 -4.24 -2.14
C ILE A 310 -10.80 -4.79 -1.49
N VAL A 311 -10.21 -5.79 -2.13
CA VAL A 311 -8.97 -6.43 -1.74
C VAL A 311 -7.87 -5.93 -2.66
N VAL A 312 -6.74 -5.48 -2.10
CA VAL A 312 -5.53 -5.15 -2.85
C VAL A 312 -4.32 -5.79 -2.17
N GLY A 313 -3.32 -6.19 -2.93
CA GLY A 313 -2.13 -6.82 -2.38
C GLY A 313 -1.18 -7.33 -3.44
N PHE A 314 -0.11 -7.94 -3.00
CA PHE A 314 0.93 -8.49 -3.86
C PHE A 314 0.98 -10.00 -3.80
N GLY A 315 1.32 -10.62 -4.92
CA GLY A 315 1.66 -12.03 -5.00
C GLY A 315 2.57 -12.29 -6.19
N ARG A 316 2.80 -13.56 -6.49
CA ARG A 316 3.56 -13.94 -7.68
C ARG A 316 2.73 -14.80 -8.60
N LEU A 317 2.95 -14.64 -9.88
CA LEU A 317 2.30 -15.38 -10.94
C LEU A 317 3.38 -15.85 -11.94
N GLY A 318 3.70 -17.16 -11.90
CA GLY A 318 4.80 -17.72 -12.69
C GLY A 318 6.17 -17.12 -12.33
N GLY A 319 6.39 -16.80 -11.05
CA GLY A 319 7.62 -16.19 -10.53
C GLY A 319 7.64 -14.66 -10.58
N HIS A 320 6.78 -14.02 -11.36
CA HIS A 320 6.71 -12.56 -11.50
C HIS A 320 5.79 -11.94 -10.45
N THR A 321 6.24 -10.87 -9.82
CA THR A 321 5.38 -10.09 -8.90
C THR A 321 4.24 -9.45 -9.68
N VAL A 322 3.03 -9.57 -9.14
CA VAL A 322 1.80 -8.91 -9.63
C VAL A 322 1.12 -8.18 -8.48
N GLY A 323 0.54 -7.02 -8.78
CA GLY A 323 -0.41 -6.34 -7.88
C GLY A 323 -1.82 -6.85 -8.18
N VAL A 324 -2.51 -7.32 -7.15
CA VAL A 324 -3.90 -7.81 -7.27
C VAL A 324 -4.86 -6.75 -6.79
N VAL A 325 -5.97 -6.57 -7.53
CA VAL A 325 -7.10 -5.71 -7.14
C VAL A 325 -8.38 -6.51 -7.36
N ALA A 326 -9.20 -6.71 -6.33
CA ALA A 326 -10.37 -7.55 -6.44
C ALA A 326 -11.57 -6.99 -5.67
N ASN A 327 -12.78 -7.04 -6.25
CA ASN A 327 -13.99 -6.79 -5.47
C ASN A 327 -14.24 -7.95 -4.51
N GLN A 328 -14.63 -7.65 -3.24
CA GLN A 328 -14.96 -8.65 -2.23
C GLN A 328 -16.47 -8.81 -2.07
N PRO A 329 -17.08 -9.84 -2.65
CA PRO A 329 -18.55 -10.02 -2.59
C PRO A 329 -19.11 -10.23 -1.18
N LYS A 330 -18.30 -10.64 -0.23
CA LYS A 330 -18.69 -10.80 1.18
C LYS A 330 -19.03 -9.48 1.86
N VAL A 331 -18.45 -8.38 1.37
CA VAL A 331 -18.59 -7.05 1.98
C VAL A 331 -19.27 -6.11 0.98
N LEU A 332 -20.39 -5.53 1.36
CA LEU A 332 -21.20 -4.63 0.51
C LEU A 332 -21.48 -5.20 -0.90
N ALA A 333 -21.55 -6.54 -1.02
CA ALA A 333 -21.69 -7.26 -2.29
C ALA A 333 -20.64 -6.92 -3.35
N GLY A 334 -19.47 -6.41 -2.96
CA GLY A 334 -18.42 -5.95 -3.87
C GLY A 334 -18.65 -4.56 -4.47
N CYS A 335 -19.63 -3.78 -3.98
CA CYS A 335 -19.85 -2.40 -4.44
C CYS A 335 -18.61 -1.55 -4.19
N LEU A 336 -18.37 -0.58 -5.07
CA LEU A 336 -17.35 0.44 -4.88
C LEU A 336 -17.92 1.61 -4.09
N ASP A 337 -17.35 1.94 -2.96
CA ASP A 337 -17.61 3.16 -2.19
C ASP A 337 -16.40 4.12 -2.29
N ILE A 338 -16.44 5.21 -1.52
CA ILE A 338 -15.37 6.22 -1.49
C ILE A 338 -14.04 5.58 -1.10
N ASP A 339 -14.02 4.83 0.00
CA ASP A 339 -12.79 4.28 0.57
C ASP A 339 -12.19 3.19 -0.31
N ALA A 340 -13.01 2.30 -0.85
CA ALA A 340 -12.59 1.30 -1.82
C ALA A 340 -11.98 1.93 -3.08
N SER A 341 -12.58 3.02 -3.58
CA SER A 341 -12.09 3.74 -4.75
C SER A 341 -10.72 4.39 -4.49
N VAL A 342 -10.51 4.96 -3.30
CA VAL A 342 -9.25 5.60 -2.91
C VAL A 342 -8.16 4.54 -2.67
N LYS A 343 -8.47 3.47 -1.91
CA LYS A 343 -7.56 2.34 -1.64
C LYS A 343 -7.03 1.74 -2.94
N ALA A 344 -7.93 1.35 -3.84
CA ALA A 344 -7.55 0.73 -5.10
C ALA A 344 -6.79 1.69 -6.02
N ALA A 345 -7.22 2.95 -6.14
CA ALA A 345 -6.54 3.93 -6.99
C ALA A 345 -5.09 4.19 -6.53
N ARG A 346 -4.85 4.31 -5.22
CA ARG A 346 -3.51 4.49 -4.66
C ARG A 346 -2.61 3.29 -4.96
N PHE A 347 -3.14 2.08 -4.76
CA PHE A 347 -2.41 0.83 -5.01
C PHE A 347 -2.06 0.64 -6.49
N ILE A 348 -3.00 0.89 -7.41
CA ILE A 348 -2.77 0.82 -8.86
C ILE A 348 -1.68 1.81 -9.30
N ARG A 349 -1.71 3.04 -8.79
CA ARG A 349 -0.68 4.03 -9.09
C ARG A 349 0.70 3.61 -8.61
N PHE A 350 0.79 2.97 -7.46
CA PHE A 350 2.04 2.38 -6.98
C PHE A 350 2.53 1.29 -7.95
N CYS A 351 1.67 0.35 -8.30
CA CYS A 351 2.03 -0.72 -9.24
C CYS A 351 2.53 -0.16 -10.58
N ASP A 352 1.83 0.82 -11.14
CA ASP A 352 2.22 1.47 -12.41
C ASP A 352 3.55 2.23 -12.29
N ALA A 353 3.78 2.95 -11.18
CA ALA A 353 5.03 3.68 -10.96
C ALA A 353 6.26 2.76 -10.86
N PHE A 354 6.06 1.52 -10.41
CA PHE A 354 7.13 0.56 -10.17
C PHE A 354 7.08 -0.68 -11.07
N ASN A 355 6.49 -0.56 -12.26
CA ASN A 355 6.50 -1.60 -13.30
C ASN A 355 5.92 -2.96 -12.84
N ILE A 356 4.97 -2.95 -11.91
CA ILE A 356 4.31 -4.15 -11.39
C ILE A 356 3.02 -4.39 -12.19
N PRO A 357 2.89 -5.51 -12.91
CA PRO A 357 1.66 -5.88 -13.63
C PRO A 357 0.46 -5.97 -12.67
N ILE A 358 -0.73 -5.64 -13.17
CA ILE A 358 -1.97 -5.62 -12.38
C ILE A 358 -2.87 -6.76 -12.81
N LEU A 359 -3.28 -7.58 -11.83
CA LEU A 359 -4.29 -8.64 -11.98
C LEU A 359 -5.57 -8.18 -11.27
N THR A 360 -6.67 -8.07 -12.00
CA THR A 360 -7.95 -7.61 -11.47
C THR A 360 -9.00 -8.72 -11.50
N PHE A 361 -9.67 -8.98 -10.36
CA PHE A 361 -10.86 -9.84 -10.28
C PHE A 361 -12.10 -8.98 -10.10
N VAL A 362 -13.11 -9.20 -10.96
CA VAL A 362 -14.29 -8.35 -11.01
C VAL A 362 -15.54 -9.13 -10.62
N ASP A 363 -16.17 -8.68 -9.53
CA ASP A 363 -17.55 -9.00 -9.16
C ASP A 363 -18.18 -7.75 -8.53
N VAL A 364 -18.64 -6.82 -9.38
CA VAL A 364 -19.09 -5.49 -8.97
C VAL A 364 -20.49 -5.19 -9.48
N PRO A 365 -21.48 -5.01 -8.57
CA PRO A 365 -22.84 -4.65 -8.98
C PRO A 365 -23.02 -3.14 -9.28
N GLY A 366 -22.08 -2.31 -8.85
CA GLY A 366 -22.15 -0.86 -9.03
C GLY A 366 -21.32 -0.08 -8.02
N PHE A 367 -21.39 1.23 -8.10
CA PHE A 367 -21.00 2.10 -6.99
C PHE A 367 -22.07 2.06 -5.90
N LEU A 368 -21.65 2.17 -4.62
CA LEU A 368 -22.56 2.13 -3.49
C LEU A 368 -23.50 3.34 -3.50
N PRO A 369 -24.83 3.14 -3.61
CA PRO A 369 -25.77 4.25 -3.60
C PRO A 369 -25.98 4.81 -2.18
N GLY A 370 -26.35 6.08 -2.09
CA GLY A 370 -26.73 6.70 -0.83
C GLY A 370 -26.30 8.16 -0.71
N ALA A 371 -27.06 8.96 0.02
CA ALA A 371 -26.81 10.38 0.19
C ALA A 371 -25.43 10.66 0.82
N SER A 372 -24.98 9.82 1.76
CA SER A 372 -23.65 9.93 2.39
C SER A 372 -22.52 9.75 1.37
N GLN A 373 -22.67 8.83 0.43
CA GLN A 373 -21.69 8.59 -0.65
C GLN A 373 -21.71 9.78 -1.65
N GLU A 374 -22.88 10.23 -2.07
CA GLU A 374 -23.00 11.36 -3.00
C GLU A 374 -22.40 12.64 -2.39
N TRP A 375 -22.80 12.99 -1.17
CA TRP A 375 -22.29 14.17 -0.48
C TRP A 375 -20.83 14.04 -0.05
N GLY A 376 -20.36 12.84 0.24
CA GLY A 376 -18.96 12.54 0.50
C GLY A 376 -18.08 12.63 -0.75
N GLY A 377 -18.68 12.69 -1.95
CA GLY A 377 -17.99 12.88 -3.23
C GLY A 377 -17.61 11.59 -3.95
N ILE A 378 -18.48 10.57 -3.90
CA ILE A 378 -18.24 9.28 -4.61
C ILE A 378 -17.91 9.49 -6.09
N ILE A 379 -18.51 10.51 -6.76
CA ILE A 379 -18.22 10.83 -8.17
C ILE A 379 -16.73 11.18 -8.34
N ARG A 380 -16.21 12.05 -7.47
CA ARG A 380 -14.79 12.47 -7.50
C ARG A 380 -13.86 11.31 -7.12
N HIS A 381 -14.21 10.57 -6.09
CA HIS A 381 -13.37 9.45 -5.61
C HIS A 381 -13.42 8.26 -6.56
N GLY A 382 -14.58 7.92 -7.13
CA GLY A 382 -14.68 6.91 -8.19
C GLY A 382 -13.91 7.29 -9.46
N ALA A 383 -13.87 8.59 -9.79
CA ALA A 383 -13.06 9.09 -10.89
C ALA A 383 -11.55 8.91 -10.67
N LYS A 384 -11.05 8.85 -9.41
CA LYS A 384 -9.65 8.50 -9.12
C LYS A 384 -9.32 7.08 -9.58
N LEU A 385 -10.21 6.13 -9.30
CA LEU A 385 -10.02 4.73 -9.69
C LEU A 385 -10.03 4.58 -11.22
N LEU A 386 -10.99 5.21 -11.89
CA LEU A 386 -11.03 5.27 -13.36
C LEU A 386 -9.72 5.85 -13.92
N TYR A 387 -9.28 6.97 -13.36
CA TYR A 387 -8.05 7.64 -13.78
C TYR A 387 -6.83 6.74 -13.60
N ALA A 388 -6.69 6.09 -12.45
CA ALA A 388 -5.56 5.22 -12.14
C ALA A 388 -5.45 4.06 -13.16
N TYR A 389 -6.52 3.36 -13.45
CA TYR A 389 -6.52 2.28 -14.44
C TYR A 389 -6.29 2.78 -15.87
N ALA A 390 -6.93 3.89 -16.26
CA ALA A 390 -6.76 4.46 -17.59
C ALA A 390 -5.35 5.04 -17.82
N GLU A 391 -4.71 5.50 -16.76
CA GLU A 391 -3.34 6.01 -16.81
C GLU A 391 -2.29 4.90 -16.77
N ALA A 392 -2.58 3.75 -16.14
CA ALA A 392 -1.62 2.66 -15.96
C ALA A 392 -1.12 2.08 -17.29
N THR A 393 0.22 2.02 -17.43
CA THR A 393 0.94 1.50 -18.61
C THR A 393 1.42 0.07 -18.46
N VAL A 394 1.49 -0.43 -17.23
CA VAL A 394 1.85 -1.83 -16.94
C VAL A 394 0.83 -2.82 -17.55
N PRO A 395 1.21 -4.09 -17.73
CA PRO A 395 0.25 -5.12 -18.12
C PRO A 395 -0.96 -5.18 -17.19
N LYS A 396 -2.15 -5.18 -17.75
CA LYS A 396 -3.44 -5.23 -17.05
C LYS A 396 -4.21 -6.47 -17.47
N LEU A 397 -4.30 -7.45 -16.57
CA LEU A 397 -5.04 -8.70 -16.72
C LEU A 397 -6.33 -8.61 -15.93
N THR A 398 -7.46 -9.04 -16.50
CA THR A 398 -8.76 -8.95 -15.82
C THR A 398 -9.51 -10.26 -15.93
N VAL A 399 -10.06 -10.74 -14.81
CA VAL A 399 -10.93 -11.91 -14.71
C VAL A 399 -12.29 -11.45 -14.20
N ILE A 400 -13.32 -11.58 -15.01
CA ILE A 400 -14.70 -11.30 -14.58
C ILE A 400 -15.29 -12.60 -14.06
N THR A 401 -15.48 -12.66 -12.75
CA THR A 401 -15.94 -13.87 -12.06
C THR A 401 -17.46 -13.98 -12.03
N ARG A 402 -18.17 -12.84 -11.83
CA ARG A 402 -19.63 -12.82 -11.75
C ARG A 402 -20.20 -11.50 -12.26
N LYS A 403 -20.55 -10.54 -11.39
CA LYS A 403 -21.20 -9.27 -11.76
C LYS A 403 -20.21 -8.27 -12.32
N ALA A 404 -20.59 -7.60 -13.40
CA ALA A 404 -19.84 -6.53 -14.03
C ALA A 404 -20.84 -5.50 -14.59
N TYR A 405 -21.33 -4.58 -13.73
CA TYR A 405 -22.44 -3.70 -14.07
C TYR A 405 -22.06 -2.23 -14.12
N GLY A 406 -22.54 -1.57 -15.19
CA GLY A 406 -22.50 -0.13 -15.36
C GLY A 406 -21.10 0.48 -15.32
N GLY A 407 -21.01 1.73 -14.87
CA GLY A 407 -19.73 2.43 -14.76
C GLY A 407 -18.74 1.79 -13.80
N ALA A 408 -19.19 1.00 -12.82
CA ALA A 408 -18.31 0.26 -11.93
C ALA A 408 -17.55 -0.85 -12.67
N TYR A 409 -18.18 -1.53 -13.61
CA TYR A 409 -17.48 -2.43 -14.54
C TYR A 409 -16.42 -1.68 -15.36
N ASP A 410 -16.80 -0.51 -15.90
CA ASP A 410 -15.86 0.26 -16.71
C ASP A 410 -14.58 0.60 -15.94
N VAL A 411 -14.68 1.03 -14.68
CA VAL A 411 -13.52 1.45 -13.89
C VAL A 411 -12.66 0.28 -13.39
N MET A 412 -13.20 -0.94 -13.34
CA MET A 412 -12.47 -2.13 -12.87
C MET A 412 -11.67 -2.80 -14.00
N SER A 413 -10.71 -2.08 -14.58
CA SER A 413 -9.80 -2.59 -15.62
C SER A 413 -10.49 -3.20 -16.86
N SER A 414 -11.63 -2.63 -17.26
CA SER A 414 -12.36 -3.14 -18.42
C SER A 414 -11.56 -2.99 -19.73
N LYS A 415 -11.94 -3.76 -20.76
CA LYS A 415 -11.40 -3.61 -22.11
C LYS A 415 -11.63 -2.20 -22.66
N HIS A 416 -12.71 -1.52 -22.23
CA HIS A 416 -13.07 -0.17 -22.67
C HIS A 416 -12.07 0.90 -22.23
N ILE A 417 -11.43 0.71 -21.07
CA ILE A 417 -10.35 1.60 -20.57
C ILE A 417 -8.95 1.02 -20.78
N ARG A 418 -8.80 0.16 -21.81
CA ARG A 418 -7.52 -0.41 -22.23
C ARG A 418 -6.95 -1.47 -21.28
N GLY A 419 -7.80 -2.33 -20.67
CA GLY A 419 -7.38 -3.62 -20.14
C GLY A 419 -6.73 -4.46 -21.23
N ASP A 420 -5.53 -5.02 -21.01
CA ASP A 420 -4.78 -5.70 -22.06
C ASP A 420 -5.34 -7.08 -22.39
N TYR A 421 -5.65 -7.88 -21.36
CA TYR A 421 -6.22 -9.21 -21.51
C TYR A 421 -7.36 -9.43 -20.51
N ASN A 422 -8.58 -9.46 -21.04
CA ASN A 422 -9.81 -9.56 -20.26
C ASN A 422 -10.50 -10.89 -20.53
N ILE A 423 -10.63 -11.74 -19.52
CA ILE A 423 -11.33 -13.01 -19.57
C ILE A 423 -12.53 -13.02 -18.63
N ALA A 424 -13.46 -13.90 -18.89
CA ALA A 424 -14.61 -14.12 -18.03
C ALA A 424 -14.80 -15.60 -17.72
N TRP A 425 -15.38 -15.90 -16.56
CA TRP A 425 -15.93 -17.22 -16.28
C TRP A 425 -17.35 -17.34 -16.86
N PRO A 426 -17.87 -18.55 -17.07
CA PRO A 426 -19.23 -18.75 -17.56
C PRO A 426 -20.32 -18.17 -16.64
N THR A 427 -20.00 -17.97 -15.37
CA THR A 427 -20.86 -17.34 -14.35
C THR A 427 -20.94 -15.81 -14.47
N ALA A 428 -20.13 -15.20 -15.35
CA ALA A 428 -20.06 -13.76 -15.49
C ALA A 428 -21.34 -13.17 -16.10
N ARG A 429 -21.70 -11.98 -15.61
CA ARG A 429 -22.87 -11.22 -16.07
C ARG A 429 -22.44 -9.78 -16.32
N LEU A 430 -22.40 -9.39 -17.61
CA LEU A 430 -21.99 -8.05 -18.03
C LEU A 430 -23.21 -7.29 -18.55
N ALA A 431 -23.55 -6.16 -17.95
CA ALA A 431 -24.69 -5.34 -18.37
C ALA A 431 -24.56 -3.89 -17.89
N VAL A 432 -25.40 -3.00 -18.43
CA VAL A 432 -25.50 -1.61 -17.96
C VAL A 432 -26.01 -1.54 -16.52
N MET A 433 -26.89 -2.47 -16.13
CA MET A 433 -27.42 -2.64 -14.77
C MET A 433 -27.93 -4.06 -14.57
N GLY A 434 -28.23 -4.44 -13.34
CA GLY A 434 -28.82 -5.75 -13.04
C GLY A 434 -30.16 -5.95 -13.78
N ALA A 435 -30.44 -7.20 -14.16
CA ALA A 435 -31.58 -7.58 -15.00
C ALA A 435 -32.93 -7.10 -14.46
N ASP A 436 -33.16 -7.19 -13.15
CA ASP A 436 -34.39 -6.67 -12.51
C ASP A 436 -34.63 -5.20 -12.80
N GLY A 437 -33.63 -4.34 -12.63
CA GLY A 437 -33.72 -2.91 -12.89
C GLY A 437 -33.93 -2.62 -14.37
N ALA A 438 -33.20 -3.31 -15.25
CA ALA A 438 -33.32 -3.14 -16.69
C ALA A 438 -34.72 -3.51 -17.19
N VAL A 439 -35.25 -4.64 -16.75
CA VAL A 439 -36.57 -5.15 -17.13
C VAL A 439 -37.70 -4.23 -16.64
N GLN A 440 -37.58 -3.69 -15.43
CA GLN A 440 -38.55 -2.73 -14.91
C GLN A 440 -38.61 -1.44 -15.73
N ILE A 441 -37.48 -1.01 -16.30
CA ILE A 441 -37.43 0.19 -17.16
C ILE A 441 -37.96 -0.13 -18.56
N ILE A 442 -37.43 -1.18 -19.19
CA ILE A 442 -37.69 -1.51 -20.60
C ILE A 442 -39.12 -2.02 -20.77
N HIS A 443 -39.61 -2.86 -19.85
CA HIS A 443 -40.88 -3.58 -19.97
C HIS A 443 -41.94 -3.11 -18.95
N ARG A 444 -41.81 -1.91 -18.40
CA ARG A 444 -42.72 -1.36 -17.37
C ARG A 444 -44.19 -1.53 -17.70
N THR A 445 -44.62 -1.11 -18.89
CA THR A 445 -46.01 -1.20 -19.31
C THR A 445 -46.47 -2.65 -19.45
N ARG A 446 -45.65 -3.51 -20.00
CA ARG A 446 -45.93 -4.93 -20.19
C ARG A 446 -46.14 -5.66 -18.88
N ILE A 447 -45.30 -5.38 -17.90
CA ILE A 447 -45.43 -5.94 -16.54
C ILE A 447 -46.71 -5.45 -15.86
N GLN A 448 -47.00 -4.16 -15.94
CA GLN A 448 -48.19 -3.56 -15.31
C GLN A 448 -49.50 -4.06 -15.90
N THR A 449 -49.54 -4.46 -17.20
CA THR A 449 -50.73 -4.92 -17.88
C THR A 449 -50.88 -6.45 -17.90
N ALA A 450 -49.88 -7.20 -17.40
CA ALA A 450 -49.92 -8.65 -17.36
C ALA A 450 -50.95 -9.16 -16.34
N GLY A 451 -51.55 -10.34 -16.66
CA GLY A 451 -52.48 -11.00 -15.73
C GLY A 451 -51.83 -11.46 -14.42
N ASN A 452 -50.52 -11.72 -14.45
CA ASN A 452 -49.69 -11.93 -13.26
C ASN A 452 -48.37 -11.12 -13.44
N PRO A 453 -48.29 -9.92 -12.87
CA PRO A 453 -47.14 -9.02 -13.05
C PRO A 453 -45.84 -9.61 -12.52
N GLU A 454 -45.86 -10.36 -11.44
CA GLU A 454 -44.66 -10.95 -10.82
C GLU A 454 -44.05 -12.06 -11.71
N GLN A 455 -44.91 -12.99 -12.16
CA GLN A 455 -44.47 -14.06 -13.06
C GLN A 455 -43.96 -13.53 -14.40
N GLU A 456 -44.61 -12.48 -14.97
CA GLU A 456 -44.15 -11.85 -16.19
C GLU A 456 -42.80 -11.14 -15.99
N ARG A 457 -42.60 -10.49 -14.82
CA ARG A 457 -41.32 -9.88 -14.45
C ARG A 457 -40.20 -10.93 -14.39
N GLU A 458 -40.42 -12.03 -13.66
CA GLU A 458 -39.44 -13.11 -13.54
C GLU A 458 -39.07 -13.67 -14.91
N ARG A 459 -40.06 -13.97 -15.77
CA ARG A 459 -39.80 -14.44 -17.11
C ARG A 459 -38.98 -13.48 -17.96
N LEU A 460 -39.26 -12.18 -17.86
CA LEU A 460 -38.53 -11.15 -18.59
C LEU A 460 -37.10 -10.95 -18.05
N VAL A 461 -36.88 -11.16 -16.74
CA VAL A 461 -35.54 -11.14 -16.13
C VAL A 461 -34.72 -12.30 -16.69
N ASP A 462 -35.29 -13.51 -16.72
CA ASP A 462 -34.60 -14.70 -17.28
C ASP A 462 -34.28 -14.49 -18.77
N ASP A 463 -35.26 -14.02 -19.56
CA ASP A 463 -35.05 -13.69 -20.99
C ASP A 463 -33.94 -12.64 -21.20
N TYR A 464 -33.87 -11.64 -20.30
CA TYR A 464 -32.85 -10.58 -20.38
C TYR A 464 -31.46 -11.11 -19.99
N GLU A 465 -31.36 -11.93 -18.94
CA GLU A 465 -30.09 -12.56 -18.53
C GLU A 465 -29.56 -13.48 -19.63
N GLU A 466 -30.40 -14.32 -20.22
CA GLU A 466 -30.01 -15.24 -21.29
C GLU A 466 -29.56 -14.48 -22.56
N THR A 467 -30.24 -13.40 -22.91
CA THR A 467 -30.01 -12.69 -24.18
C THR A 467 -28.89 -11.64 -24.08
N PHE A 468 -28.81 -10.91 -22.99
CA PHE A 468 -27.95 -9.72 -22.87
C PHE A 468 -26.90 -9.79 -21.79
N ALA A 469 -27.26 -10.27 -20.59
CA ALA A 469 -26.39 -10.19 -19.42
C ALA A 469 -25.54 -11.46 -19.25
N ASN A 470 -24.85 -11.89 -20.30
CA ASN A 470 -23.98 -13.07 -20.27
C ASN A 470 -22.61 -12.77 -20.89
N PRO A 471 -21.56 -13.55 -20.61
CA PRO A 471 -20.22 -13.28 -21.09
C PRO A 471 -20.08 -13.51 -22.60
N TYR A 472 -20.87 -14.39 -23.18
CA TYR A 472 -20.78 -14.73 -24.62
C TYR A 472 -21.21 -13.55 -25.51
N ARG A 473 -22.18 -12.77 -25.06
CA ARG A 473 -22.60 -11.53 -25.76
C ARG A 473 -21.47 -10.50 -25.78
N ALA A 474 -20.79 -10.31 -24.66
CA ALA A 474 -19.65 -9.40 -24.55
C ALA A 474 -18.46 -9.90 -25.39
N ALA A 475 -18.19 -11.19 -25.38
CA ALA A 475 -17.14 -11.80 -26.21
C ALA A 475 -17.44 -11.65 -27.72
N ALA A 476 -18.68 -11.85 -28.13
CA ALA A 476 -19.11 -11.66 -29.54
C ALA A 476 -18.92 -10.21 -30.03
N LEU A 477 -18.92 -9.23 -29.09
CA LEU A 477 -18.68 -7.81 -29.38
C LEU A 477 -17.19 -7.44 -29.30
N GLY A 478 -16.29 -8.37 -28.90
CA GLY A 478 -14.87 -8.13 -28.75
C GLY A 478 -14.51 -7.41 -27.45
N TYR A 479 -15.37 -7.43 -26.43
CA TYR A 479 -15.13 -6.82 -25.12
C TYR A 479 -14.50 -7.79 -24.11
N LEU A 480 -14.38 -9.06 -24.48
CA LEU A 480 -13.61 -10.09 -23.79
C LEU A 480 -12.69 -10.76 -24.80
N ASP A 481 -11.51 -11.13 -24.34
CA ASP A 481 -10.56 -11.89 -25.17
C ASP A 481 -10.91 -13.37 -25.16
N ASP A 482 -11.49 -13.89 -24.05
CA ASP A 482 -11.97 -15.28 -23.99
C ASP A 482 -12.99 -15.48 -22.85
N VAL A 483 -13.75 -16.57 -22.93
CA VAL A 483 -14.57 -17.11 -21.82
C VAL A 483 -13.99 -18.48 -21.48
N ILE A 484 -13.47 -18.64 -20.27
CA ILE A 484 -12.70 -19.82 -19.87
C ILE A 484 -13.34 -20.59 -18.72
N GLN A 485 -13.01 -21.88 -18.62
CA GLN A 485 -13.32 -22.67 -17.41
C GLN A 485 -12.53 -22.12 -16.22
N PRO A 486 -13.17 -21.91 -15.05
CA PRO A 486 -12.51 -21.26 -13.90
C PRO A 486 -11.22 -21.94 -13.47
N HIS A 487 -11.15 -23.27 -13.43
CA HIS A 487 -9.95 -24.03 -13.05
C HIS A 487 -8.74 -23.77 -13.95
N ARG A 488 -8.92 -23.21 -15.16
CA ARG A 488 -7.81 -22.88 -16.09
C ARG A 488 -7.23 -21.49 -15.88
N SER A 489 -7.79 -20.70 -14.96
CA SER A 489 -7.43 -19.29 -14.80
C SER A 489 -5.93 -19.06 -14.61
N ARG A 490 -5.26 -19.83 -13.74
CA ARG A 490 -3.81 -19.72 -13.52
C ARG A 490 -3.02 -19.88 -14.81
N ALA A 491 -3.22 -20.98 -15.53
CA ALA A 491 -2.48 -21.29 -16.75
C ALA A 491 -2.67 -20.23 -17.86
N VAL A 492 -3.91 -19.73 -18.00
CA VAL A 492 -4.22 -18.68 -18.97
C VAL A 492 -3.56 -17.36 -18.60
N LEU A 493 -3.65 -16.95 -17.31
CA LEU A 493 -3.08 -15.71 -16.82
C LEU A 493 -1.55 -15.69 -16.89
N ILE A 494 -0.86 -16.79 -16.57
CA ILE A 494 0.60 -16.89 -16.72
C ILE A 494 1.02 -16.69 -18.19
N ARG A 495 0.31 -17.32 -19.12
CA ARG A 495 0.59 -17.16 -20.57
C ARG A 495 0.33 -15.74 -21.05
N ALA A 496 -0.79 -15.14 -20.64
CA ALA A 496 -1.13 -13.76 -20.97
C ALA A 496 -0.11 -12.77 -20.39
N LEU A 497 0.28 -12.95 -19.11
CA LEU A 497 1.34 -12.14 -18.51
C LEU A 497 2.64 -12.25 -19.27
N GLY A 498 3.09 -13.48 -19.58
CA GLY A 498 4.33 -13.73 -20.34
C GLY A 498 4.37 -13.01 -21.69
N ALA A 499 3.22 -12.94 -22.38
CA ALA A 499 3.11 -12.22 -23.66
C ALA A 499 3.14 -10.68 -23.50
N LEU A 500 2.84 -10.17 -22.32
CA LEU A 500 2.69 -8.73 -22.04
C LEU A 500 3.85 -8.14 -21.23
N LEU A 501 4.80 -8.95 -20.76
CA LEU A 501 5.90 -8.46 -19.91
C LEU A 501 6.69 -7.33 -20.56
N ASP A 502 6.89 -7.38 -21.89
CA ASP A 502 7.61 -6.35 -22.62
C ASP A 502 6.70 -5.28 -23.24
N LYS A 503 5.47 -5.15 -22.73
CA LYS A 503 4.55 -4.09 -23.14
C LYS A 503 5.18 -2.73 -22.90
N GLU A 504 5.15 -1.89 -23.95
CA GLU A 504 5.49 -0.48 -23.88
C GLU A 504 4.30 0.38 -24.31
N GLU A 505 3.98 1.40 -23.55
CA GLU A 505 2.92 2.35 -23.85
C GLU A 505 3.44 3.78 -23.78
N ILE A 506 3.46 4.47 -24.91
CA ILE A 506 3.92 5.86 -25.00
C ILE A 506 2.76 6.78 -24.65
N ARG A 507 2.93 7.59 -23.62
CA ARG A 507 1.98 8.62 -23.22
C ARG A 507 2.33 9.98 -23.82
N PRO A 508 1.34 10.89 -24.00
CA PRO A 508 1.60 12.28 -24.31
C PRO A 508 2.52 12.91 -23.24
N ALA A 509 3.53 13.68 -23.71
CA ALA A 509 4.44 14.38 -22.81
C ALA A 509 3.68 15.41 -21.96
N ARG A 510 3.89 15.37 -20.64
CA ARG A 510 3.27 16.30 -19.66
C ARG A 510 4.14 16.41 -18.41
N LYS A 511 3.97 17.48 -17.63
CA LYS A 511 4.67 17.61 -16.35
C LYS A 511 4.24 16.54 -15.34
N HIS A 512 2.94 16.32 -15.22
CA HIS A 512 2.29 15.27 -14.44
C HIS A 512 0.81 15.13 -14.87
N GLY A 513 0.15 14.06 -14.47
CA GLY A 513 -1.30 13.96 -14.62
C GLY A 513 -2.03 14.86 -13.61
N ASN A 514 -3.24 15.30 -13.95
CA ASN A 514 -4.13 16.04 -13.03
C ASN A 514 -5.25 15.12 -12.57
N ILE A 515 -4.88 14.19 -11.69
CA ILE A 515 -5.85 13.27 -11.09
C ILE A 515 -6.82 14.03 -10.18
N PRO A 516 -8.12 13.74 -10.18
CA PRO A 516 -9.07 14.34 -9.25
C PRO A 516 -8.72 13.95 -7.81
N LEU A 517 -8.26 14.90 -7.00
CA LEU A 517 -7.79 14.68 -5.63
C LEU A 517 -8.92 14.80 -4.61
#